data_ffa8cbbbdac6a19397c7f4c3f7185cba
#
_entry.id   ffa8cbbbdac6a19397c7f4c3f7185cba
#
_cell.length_a   1.000
_cell.length_b   1.000
_cell.length_c   1.000
_cell.angle_alpha   90.00
_cell.angle_beta   90.00
_cell.angle_gamma   90.00
#
_symmetry.space_group_name_H-M   'P 1'
#
loop_
_entity.id
_entity.type
_entity.pdbx_description
1 polymer ?
#
loop_
_entity_poly.entity_id
_entity_poly.type
_entity_poly.pdbx_seq_one_letter_code
_entity_poly.pdbx_strand_id
1 'polypeptide(L)'
;TIIGGGGNKGIHQKLVQFIDSSVFVVKNYSVNKRYKILLPVNDSKGSDMAIETAINFAKSYKLNVEIVSVPEAKKSNEEVEKILRKTKEKFLKNNINASTKLIDGSPVKSIVDYAKDDSIVILGVSPKNPVMKYFFGSKPLSIAQKCNCPVLITK
;
A
#
# COMPACT_ATOMS: atom_id res chain seq x y z
N THR A 1 2.62 14.59 -2.88
CA THR A 1 3.24 15.29 -1.73
C THR A 1 4.13 14.34 -0.95
N ILE A 2 5.36 14.74 -0.66
CA ILE A 2 6.34 13.96 0.10
C ILE A 2 6.42 14.53 1.51
N ILE A 3 6.30 13.67 2.53
CA ILE A 3 6.34 14.05 3.94
C ILE A 3 7.44 13.25 4.64
N GLY A 4 8.36 13.94 5.32
CA GLY A 4 9.39 13.30 6.14
C GLY A 4 8.82 12.70 7.43
N GLY A 5 9.31 11.54 7.84
CA GLY A 5 8.76 10.73 8.94
C GLY A 5 9.16 11.12 10.37
N GLY A 6 9.80 12.27 10.59
CA GLY A 6 10.35 12.69 11.89
C GLY A 6 9.59 13.79 12.62
N GLY A 7 8.29 13.98 12.39
CA GLY A 7 7.55 15.09 12.97
C GLY A 7 6.33 14.72 13.81
N ASN A 8 5.67 15.71 14.33
CA ASN A 8 4.47 15.60 15.14
C ASN A 8 3.36 14.77 14.44
N LYS A 9 3.01 13.63 15.01
CA LYS A 9 2.06 12.64 14.44
C LYS A 9 0.72 13.24 13.99
N GLY A 10 0.26 14.31 14.64
CA GLY A 10 -1.01 14.96 14.31
C GLY A 10 -1.00 15.78 13.03
N ILE A 11 0.15 16.33 12.62
CA ILE A 11 0.26 17.13 11.38
C ILE A 11 0.22 16.21 10.16
N HIS A 12 0.88 15.07 10.21
CA HIS A 12 0.88 14.10 9.10
C HIS A 12 -0.52 13.55 8.83
N GLN A 13 -1.30 13.27 9.87
CA GLN A 13 -2.70 12.84 9.74
C GLN A 13 -3.56 13.86 9.03
N LYS A 14 -3.49 15.12 9.47
CA LYS A 14 -4.26 16.23 8.87
C LYS A 14 -3.87 16.45 7.42
N LEU A 15 -2.58 16.48 7.10
CA LEU A 15 -2.11 16.66 5.72
C LEU A 15 -2.62 15.54 4.80
N VAL A 16 -2.51 14.28 5.19
CA VAL A 16 -3.03 13.17 4.37
C VAL A 16 -4.54 13.24 4.18
N GLN A 17 -5.29 13.72 5.16
CA GLN A 17 -6.75 13.87 5.06
C GLN A 17 -7.19 14.97 4.10
N PHE A 18 -6.47 16.10 4.06
CA PHE A 18 -6.91 17.30 3.34
C PHE A 18 -6.29 17.45 1.94
N ILE A 19 -5.24 16.70 1.63
CA ILE A 19 -4.59 16.77 0.31
C ILE A 19 -5.31 15.84 -0.68
N ASP A 20 -5.80 16.40 -1.79
CA ASP A 20 -6.44 15.65 -2.89
C ASP A 20 -5.44 14.99 -3.85
N SER A 21 -4.23 14.76 -3.42
CA SER A 21 -3.17 14.09 -4.19
C SER A 21 -2.57 12.93 -3.41
N SER A 22 -1.88 12.06 -4.11
CA SER A 22 -1.11 10.98 -3.49
C SER A 22 -0.06 11.54 -2.52
N VAL A 23 0.13 10.88 -1.39
CA VAL A 23 1.04 11.29 -0.33
C VAL A 23 2.08 10.23 -0.07
N PHE A 24 3.35 10.61 -0.17
CA PHE A 24 4.47 9.73 0.14
C PHE A 24 5.04 10.07 1.52
N VAL A 25 4.81 9.19 2.47
CA VAL A 25 5.37 9.29 3.83
C VAL A 25 6.71 8.55 3.86
N VAL A 26 7.79 9.31 3.93
CA VAL A 26 9.16 8.76 3.88
C VAL A 26 9.70 8.57 5.30
N LYS A 27 9.97 7.33 5.67
CA LYS A 27 10.60 6.94 6.93
C LYS A 27 11.74 5.97 6.66
N ASN A 28 12.83 6.12 7.38
CA ASN A 28 13.98 5.20 7.33
C ASN A 28 14.48 4.90 5.91
N TYR A 29 14.35 5.88 5.01
CA TYR A 29 14.83 5.75 3.64
C TYR A 29 16.36 5.86 3.60
N SER A 30 16.98 4.99 2.80
CA SER A 30 18.43 5.02 2.53
C SER A 30 18.67 4.79 1.04
N VAL A 31 19.48 5.63 0.43
CA VAL A 31 19.87 5.51 -1.00
C VAL A 31 20.66 4.25 -1.31
N ASN A 32 21.26 3.62 -0.29
CA ASN A 32 22.06 2.41 -0.45
C ASN A 32 21.26 1.10 -0.30
N LYS A 33 19.97 1.18 0.00
CA LYS A 33 19.10 0.02 0.10
C LYS A 33 18.48 -0.33 -1.25
N ARG A 34 18.40 -1.63 -1.53
CA ARG A 34 17.55 -2.14 -2.60
C ARG A 34 16.14 -2.31 -2.06
N TYR A 35 15.23 -1.51 -2.57
CA TYR A 35 13.82 -1.57 -2.18
C TYR A 35 13.03 -2.52 -3.06
N LYS A 36 11.95 -3.06 -2.50
CA LYS A 36 10.86 -3.74 -3.21
C LYS A 36 9.54 -3.08 -2.86
N ILE A 37 8.59 -3.16 -3.77
CA ILE A 37 7.22 -2.71 -3.49
C ILE A 37 6.50 -3.80 -2.73
N LEU A 38 5.90 -3.45 -1.60
CA LEU A 38 4.90 -4.24 -0.90
C LEU A 38 3.52 -3.67 -1.22
N LEU A 39 2.71 -4.44 -1.92
CA LEU A 39 1.41 -4.00 -2.43
C LEU A 39 0.28 -4.81 -1.78
N PRO A 40 -0.33 -4.31 -0.70
CA PRO A 40 -1.55 -4.87 -0.17
C PRO A 40 -2.73 -4.65 -1.10
N VAL A 41 -3.46 -5.71 -1.43
CA VAL A 41 -4.60 -5.66 -2.35
C VAL A 41 -5.85 -6.33 -1.76
N ASN A 42 -6.99 -5.83 -2.17
CA ASN A 42 -8.31 -6.42 -2.01
C ASN A 42 -9.15 -6.09 -3.24
N ASP A 43 -10.47 -6.32 -3.23
CA ASP A 43 -11.36 -6.04 -4.35
C ASP A 43 -11.93 -4.60 -4.38
N SER A 44 -11.30 -3.67 -3.66
CA SER A 44 -11.74 -2.28 -3.62
C SER A 44 -11.18 -1.45 -4.78
N LYS A 45 -11.87 -0.36 -5.12
CA LYS A 45 -11.36 0.64 -6.09
C LYS A 45 -10.04 1.29 -5.64
N GLY A 46 -9.81 1.38 -4.34
CA GLY A 46 -8.53 1.83 -3.81
C GLY A 46 -7.40 0.90 -4.20
N SER A 47 -7.62 -0.41 -4.16
CA SER A 47 -6.64 -1.39 -4.65
C SER A 47 -6.34 -1.23 -6.14
N ASP A 48 -7.31 -0.95 -6.98
CA ASP A 48 -7.07 -0.72 -8.41
C ASP A 48 -6.15 0.48 -8.64
N MET A 49 -6.37 1.57 -7.91
CA MET A 49 -5.49 2.75 -7.97
C MET A 49 -4.07 2.44 -7.48
N ALA A 50 -3.95 1.68 -6.39
CA ALA A 50 -2.65 1.26 -5.87
C ALA A 50 -1.92 0.35 -6.86
N ILE A 51 -2.61 -0.55 -7.54
CA ILE A 51 -2.04 -1.43 -8.57
C ILE A 51 -1.47 -0.61 -9.73
N GLU A 52 -2.22 0.34 -10.27
CA GLU A 52 -1.75 1.21 -11.36
C GLU A 52 -0.52 2.03 -10.94
N THR A 53 -0.58 2.62 -9.76
CA THR A 53 0.55 3.37 -9.20
C THR A 53 1.77 2.49 -9.01
N ALA A 54 1.60 1.28 -8.49
CA ALA A 54 2.68 0.32 -8.28
C ALA A 54 3.31 -0.13 -9.60
N ILE A 55 2.52 -0.33 -10.65
CA ILE A 55 3.03 -0.65 -12.00
C ILE A 55 3.92 0.48 -12.51
N ASN A 56 3.44 1.72 -12.45
CA ASN A 56 4.20 2.88 -12.91
C ASN A 56 5.49 3.08 -12.09
N PHE A 57 5.39 2.93 -10.77
CA PHE A 57 6.52 3.06 -9.86
C PHE A 57 7.56 1.95 -10.08
N ALA A 58 7.12 0.70 -10.21
CA ALA A 58 8.00 -0.43 -10.49
C ALA A 58 8.73 -0.31 -11.82
N LYS A 59 8.06 0.17 -12.88
CA LYS A 59 8.69 0.44 -14.17
C LYS A 59 9.75 1.53 -14.08
N SER A 60 9.43 2.66 -13.44
CA SER A 60 10.30 3.83 -13.37
C SER A 60 11.58 3.53 -12.57
N TYR A 61 11.48 2.74 -11.52
CA TYR A 61 12.58 2.46 -10.59
C TYR A 61 13.12 1.03 -10.68
N LYS A 62 12.62 0.22 -11.61
CA LYS A 62 13.02 -1.19 -11.80
C LYS A 62 12.92 -2.03 -10.54
N LEU A 63 11.81 -1.91 -9.82
CA LEU A 63 11.58 -2.58 -8.54
C LEU A 63 10.78 -3.87 -8.74
N ASN A 64 11.12 -4.89 -7.95
CA ASN A 64 10.27 -6.07 -7.79
C ASN A 64 9.05 -5.74 -6.93
N VAL A 65 7.96 -6.48 -7.15
CA VAL A 65 6.71 -6.29 -6.44
C VAL A 65 6.31 -7.55 -5.67
N GLU A 66 6.00 -7.39 -4.41
CA GLU A 66 5.38 -8.44 -3.59
C GLU A 66 3.93 -8.03 -3.30
N ILE A 67 3.00 -8.76 -3.89
CA ILE A 67 1.57 -8.53 -3.76
C ILE A 67 1.05 -9.35 -2.59
N VAL A 68 0.44 -8.71 -1.62
CA VAL A 68 -0.08 -9.37 -0.43
C VAL A 68 -1.57 -9.12 -0.25
N SER A 69 -2.26 -10.07 0.32
CA SER A 69 -3.65 -9.90 0.74
C SER A 69 -3.87 -10.54 2.09
N VAL A 70 -4.70 -9.88 2.89
CA VAL A 70 -5.15 -10.38 4.19
C VAL A 70 -6.64 -10.67 4.08
N PRO A 71 -7.08 -11.93 4.22
CA PRO A 71 -8.50 -12.27 4.15
C PRO A 71 -9.29 -11.50 5.21
N GLU A 72 -10.36 -10.86 4.81
CA GLU A 72 -11.35 -10.34 5.75
C GLU A 72 -12.37 -11.45 6.07
N ALA A 73 -12.95 -11.44 7.27
CA ALA A 73 -13.80 -12.51 7.82
C ALA A 73 -14.97 -12.97 6.95
N LYS A 74 -15.28 -12.24 5.87
CA LYS A 74 -16.37 -12.54 4.94
C LYS A 74 -15.93 -13.15 3.61
N LYS A 75 -14.62 -13.36 3.39
CA LYS A 75 -14.09 -13.88 2.12
C LYS A 75 -13.41 -15.22 2.32
N SER A 76 -13.64 -16.12 1.37
CA SER A 76 -12.91 -17.37 1.33
C SER A 76 -11.45 -17.14 0.85
N ASN A 77 -10.56 -18.05 1.24
CA ASN A 77 -9.17 -18.01 0.76
C ASN A 77 -9.10 -18.09 -0.78
N GLU A 78 -10.01 -18.86 -1.42
CA GLU A 78 -10.08 -19.00 -2.87
C GLU A 78 -10.40 -17.67 -3.57
N GLU A 79 -11.30 -16.86 -3.01
CA GLU A 79 -11.61 -15.52 -3.56
C GLU A 79 -10.41 -14.60 -3.45
N VAL A 80 -9.70 -14.65 -2.34
CA VAL A 80 -8.50 -13.83 -2.11
C VAL A 80 -7.36 -14.26 -3.02
N GLU A 81 -7.13 -15.56 -3.20
CA GLU A 81 -6.14 -16.10 -4.12
C GLU A 81 -6.44 -15.71 -5.58
N LYS A 82 -7.71 -15.66 -5.96
CA LYS A 82 -8.13 -15.17 -7.29
C LYS A 82 -7.76 -13.71 -7.49
N ILE A 83 -7.93 -12.86 -6.47
CA ILE A 83 -7.51 -11.45 -6.52
C ILE A 83 -5.99 -11.36 -6.70
N LEU A 84 -5.23 -12.10 -5.89
CA LEU A 84 -3.76 -12.13 -5.96
C LEU A 84 -3.28 -12.56 -7.35
N ARG A 85 -3.84 -13.65 -7.90
CA ARG A 85 -3.49 -14.15 -9.24
C ARG A 85 -3.77 -13.14 -10.33
N LYS A 86 -4.98 -12.55 -10.36
CA LYS A 86 -5.35 -11.52 -11.35
C LYS A 86 -4.44 -10.30 -11.26
N THR A 87 -4.10 -9.89 -10.04
CA THR A 87 -3.19 -8.77 -9.84
C THR A 87 -1.80 -9.10 -10.34
N LYS A 88 -1.26 -10.26 -10.00
CA LYS A 88 0.05 -10.71 -10.50
C LYS A 88 0.13 -10.72 -12.02
N GLU A 89 -0.92 -11.19 -12.70
CA GLU A 89 -0.99 -11.20 -14.17
C GLU A 89 -0.86 -9.79 -14.77
N LYS A 90 -1.43 -8.76 -14.12
CA LYS A 90 -1.27 -7.36 -14.56
C LYS A 90 0.20 -6.92 -14.54
N PHE A 91 0.95 -7.30 -13.50
CA PHE A 91 2.38 -6.99 -13.40
C PHE A 91 3.21 -7.74 -14.43
N LEU A 92 2.96 -9.02 -14.61
CA LEU A 92 3.67 -9.85 -15.62
C LEU A 92 3.45 -9.32 -17.04
N LYS A 93 2.22 -8.91 -17.40
CA LYS A 93 1.91 -8.27 -18.69
C LYS A 93 2.68 -6.96 -18.90
N ASN A 94 3.14 -6.33 -17.85
CA ASN A 94 3.97 -5.12 -17.87
C ASN A 94 5.47 -5.42 -17.71
N ASN A 95 5.89 -6.68 -17.83
CA ASN A 95 7.27 -7.14 -17.66
C ASN A 95 7.86 -6.80 -16.28
N ILE A 96 7.01 -6.81 -15.25
CA ILE A 96 7.42 -6.56 -13.86
C ILE A 96 7.44 -7.89 -13.12
N ASN A 97 8.54 -8.20 -12.46
CA ASN A 97 8.63 -9.39 -11.60
C ASN A 97 7.77 -9.19 -10.34
N ALA A 98 6.80 -10.08 -10.17
CA ALA A 98 5.85 -10.02 -9.07
C ALA A 98 5.63 -11.37 -8.41
N SER A 99 5.65 -11.39 -7.09
CA SER A 99 5.27 -12.52 -6.25
C SER A 99 3.97 -12.24 -5.51
N THR A 100 3.32 -13.28 -5.02
CA THR A 100 2.07 -13.18 -4.26
C THR A 100 2.18 -13.89 -2.92
N LYS A 101 1.54 -13.33 -1.90
CA LYS A 101 1.48 -13.93 -0.57
C LYS A 101 0.11 -13.68 0.08
N LEU A 102 -0.51 -14.74 0.57
CA LEU A 102 -1.63 -14.66 1.49
C LEU A 102 -1.08 -14.53 2.91
N ILE A 103 -1.59 -13.57 3.68
CA ILE A 103 -1.14 -13.30 5.05
C ILE A 103 -2.34 -13.41 6.00
N ASP A 104 -2.20 -14.19 7.05
CA ASP A 104 -3.26 -14.36 8.06
C ASP A 104 -3.26 -13.21 9.06
N GLY A 105 -4.42 -13.00 9.70
CA GLY A 105 -4.60 -12.06 10.80
C GLY A 105 -5.40 -10.81 10.46
N SER A 106 -5.24 -9.76 11.23
CA SER A 106 -5.94 -8.48 10.98
C SER A 106 -5.18 -7.62 9.99
N PRO A 107 -5.86 -7.00 9.00
CA PRO A 107 -5.19 -6.33 7.88
C PRO A 107 -4.11 -5.32 8.29
N VAL A 108 -4.41 -4.40 9.21
CA VAL A 108 -3.44 -3.38 9.61
C VAL A 108 -2.21 -3.99 10.29
N LYS A 109 -2.44 -4.86 11.29
CA LYS A 109 -1.35 -5.47 12.04
C LYS A 109 -0.49 -6.36 11.14
N SER A 110 -1.13 -7.21 10.34
CA SER A 110 -0.43 -8.17 9.50
C SER A 110 0.41 -7.48 8.41
N ILE A 111 -0.09 -6.40 7.80
CA ILE A 111 0.70 -5.63 6.83
C ILE A 111 1.87 -4.93 7.50
N VAL A 112 1.67 -4.32 8.66
CA VAL A 112 2.74 -3.64 9.42
C VAL A 112 3.83 -4.62 9.85
N ASP A 113 3.45 -5.78 10.37
CA ASP A 113 4.40 -6.81 10.81
C ASP A 113 5.15 -7.46 9.63
N TYR A 114 4.50 -7.54 8.47
CA TYR A 114 5.09 -8.11 7.26
C TYR A 114 6.02 -7.15 6.52
N ALA A 115 5.72 -5.85 6.58
CA ALA A 115 6.53 -4.81 5.94
C ALA A 115 7.90 -4.69 6.62
N LYS A 116 8.95 -4.92 5.84
CA LYS A 116 10.34 -4.79 6.28
C LYS A 116 10.89 -3.41 5.96
N ASP A 117 12.08 -3.13 6.47
CA ASP A 117 12.78 -1.86 6.26
C ASP A 117 13.26 -1.64 4.80
N ASP A 118 13.27 -2.69 3.97
CA ASP A 118 13.52 -2.66 2.53
C ASP A 118 12.24 -2.56 1.68
N SER A 119 11.08 -2.39 2.31
CA SER A 119 9.80 -2.27 1.63
C SER A 119 9.43 -0.82 1.35
N ILE A 120 8.77 -0.59 0.21
CA ILE A 120 7.95 0.59 -0.06
C ILE A 120 6.51 0.11 -0.13
N VAL A 121 5.71 0.45 0.87
CA VAL A 121 4.30 0.04 0.91
C VAL A 121 3.47 1.00 0.06
N ILE A 122 2.69 0.48 -0.88
CA ILE A 122 1.77 1.28 -1.70
C ILE A 122 0.33 0.92 -1.33
N LEU A 123 -0.43 1.91 -0.90
CA LEU A 123 -1.81 1.77 -0.42
C LEU A 123 -2.74 2.64 -1.25
N GLY A 124 -3.87 2.10 -1.66
CA GLY A 124 -4.89 2.87 -2.36
C GLY A 124 -6.03 3.27 -1.43
N VAL A 125 -6.55 4.45 -1.69
CA VAL A 125 -7.70 4.99 -0.97
C VAL A 125 -8.77 5.39 -1.96
N SER A 126 -9.97 4.81 -1.82
CA SER A 126 -11.08 5.15 -2.70
C SER A 126 -11.67 6.52 -2.39
N PRO A 127 -11.80 7.43 -3.38
CA PRO A 127 -12.29 8.79 -3.16
C PRO A 127 -13.81 8.90 -2.98
N LYS A 128 -14.56 7.82 -3.04
CA LYS A 128 -16.02 7.82 -3.33
C LYS A 128 -16.96 7.88 -2.13
N ASN A 129 -16.56 8.37 -0.97
CA ASN A 129 -17.57 8.62 0.05
C ASN A 129 -17.29 9.93 0.78
N PRO A 130 -18.14 11.00 0.63
CA PRO A 130 -17.96 12.26 1.37
C PRO A 130 -17.94 12.05 2.88
N VAL A 131 -18.67 11.05 3.38
CA VAL A 131 -18.62 10.61 4.79
C VAL A 131 -17.25 10.01 5.12
N MET A 132 -16.57 9.39 4.15
CA MET A 132 -15.22 8.91 4.31
C MET A 132 -14.14 10.00 4.32
N LYS A 133 -14.43 11.24 3.94
CA LYS A 133 -13.53 12.37 4.23
C LYS A 133 -13.22 12.48 5.73
N TYR A 134 -14.17 12.12 6.57
CA TYR A 134 -14.01 12.10 8.02
C TYR A 134 -13.56 10.74 8.59
N PHE A 135 -13.79 9.67 7.83
CA PHE A 135 -13.40 8.29 8.14
C PHE A 135 -12.26 7.76 7.24
N PHE A 136 -11.47 8.64 6.71
CA PHE A 136 -10.22 8.27 6.04
C PHE A 136 -9.33 7.57 7.04
N GLY A 137 -10.02 6.63 7.33
CA GLY A 137 -9.47 6.14 8.17
C GLY A 137 -8.58 5.45 8.70
N SER A 138 -9.03 4.68 9.00
CA SER A 138 -8.29 3.92 9.93
C SER A 138 -7.19 3.07 9.30
N LYS A 139 -7.41 2.34 8.22
CA LYS A 139 -6.43 1.33 7.75
C LYS A 139 -5.18 1.91 7.07
N PRO A 140 -5.25 2.68 5.97
CA PRO A 140 -4.05 3.19 5.30
C PRO A 140 -3.23 4.15 6.16
N LEU A 141 -3.87 5.03 6.90
CA LEU A 141 -3.18 5.92 7.83
C LEU A 141 -2.52 5.18 9.00
N SER A 142 -3.23 4.20 9.57
CA SER A 142 -2.67 3.38 10.65
C SER A 142 -1.45 2.59 10.16
N ILE A 143 -1.49 2.05 8.95
CA ILE A 143 -0.35 1.38 8.33
C ILE A 143 0.80 2.38 8.14
N ALA A 144 0.54 3.53 7.53
CA ALA A 144 1.56 4.55 7.30
C ALA A 144 2.20 5.07 8.60
N GLN A 145 1.44 5.15 9.68
CA GLN A 145 1.96 5.57 10.98
C GLN A 145 2.82 4.50 11.66
N LYS A 146 2.42 3.25 11.54
CA LYS A 146 3.03 2.13 12.26
C LYS A 146 4.20 1.49 11.51
N CYS A 147 4.20 1.53 10.18
CA CYS A 147 5.32 1.03 9.38
C CYS A 147 6.60 1.84 9.65
N ASN A 148 7.72 1.12 9.71
CA ASN A 148 9.06 1.70 9.78
C ASN A 148 9.73 1.84 8.39
N CYS A 149 8.97 1.79 7.34
CA CYS A 149 9.42 1.90 5.95
C CYS A 149 8.63 3.00 5.23
N PRO A 150 9.07 3.44 4.04
CA PRO A 150 8.32 4.38 3.22
C PRO A 150 6.93 3.86 2.84
N VAL A 151 5.92 4.72 2.89
CA VAL A 151 4.53 4.39 2.53
C VAL A 151 3.99 5.43 1.56
N LEU A 152 3.55 4.97 0.39
CA LEU A 152 2.86 5.78 -0.61
C LEU A 152 1.35 5.52 -0.52
N ILE A 153 0.59 6.55 -0.23
CA ILE A 153 -0.87 6.52 -0.21
C ILE A 153 -1.37 7.16 -1.50
N THR A 154 -2.06 6.38 -2.34
CA THR A 154 -2.62 6.84 -3.61
C THR A 154 -4.08 7.22 -3.46
N LYS A 155 -4.47 8.28 -4.12
CA LYS A 155 -5.85 8.79 -4.15
C LYS A 155 -6.34 8.93 -5.59
#